data_05010cf7c48f9711f5f29a639d230dc1
#
_entry.id   05010cf7c48f9711f5f29a639d230dc1
#
_cell.length_a   1.000
_cell.length_b   1.000
_cell.length_c   1.000
_cell.angle_alpha   90.00
_cell.angle_beta   90.00
_cell.angle_gamma   90.00
#
_symmetry.space_group_name_H-M   'P 1'
#
loop_
_entity.id
_entity.type
_entity.pdbx_description
1 polymer ?
#
loop_
_entity_poly.entity_id
_entity_poly.type
_entity_poly.pdbx_seq_one_letter_code
_entity_poly.pdbx_strand_id
1 'polypeptide(L)' 'MISETDILRAAHLMMHEYGPDAELEAAKYADLMGGRGDRDALLTWTRIWRTIAVMHIAPVGPLH' A
#
# COMPACT_ATOMS: atom_id res chain seq x y z
N MET A 1 -12.53 -11.79 -0.28
CA MET A 1 -11.33 -11.49 0.51
C MET A 1 -10.15 -11.26 -0.42
N ILE A 2 -9.34 -10.25 -0.13
CA ILE A 2 -8.22 -9.92 -0.99
C ILE A 2 -6.99 -10.75 -0.60
N SER A 3 -6.30 -11.27 -1.59
CA SER A 3 -5.16 -12.13 -1.34
C SER A 3 -3.89 -11.30 -1.19
N GLU A 4 -2.84 -11.95 -0.71
CA GLU A 4 -1.54 -11.30 -0.58
C GLU A 4 -0.98 -10.88 -1.94
N THR A 5 -1.22 -11.70 -2.96
CA THR A 5 -0.82 -11.35 -4.33
C THR A 5 -1.53 -10.08 -4.79
N ASP A 6 -2.80 -9.95 -4.46
CA ASP A 6 -3.56 -8.75 -4.82
C ASP A 6 -3.03 -7.52 -4.11
N ILE A 7 -2.61 -7.67 -2.85
CA ILE A 7 -2.01 -6.57 -2.10
C ILE A 7 -0.71 -6.14 -2.77
N LEU A 8 0.13 -7.09 -3.17
CA LEU A 8 1.39 -6.77 -3.85
C LEU A 8 1.15 -6.06 -5.18
N ARG A 9 0.17 -6.54 -5.94
CA ARG A 9 -0.17 -5.90 -7.22
C ARG A 9 -0.63 -4.47 -7.00
N ALA A 10 -1.49 -4.27 -6.00
CA ALA A 10 -1.99 -2.94 -5.69
C ALA A 10 -0.85 -2.02 -5.26
N ALA A 11 0.07 -2.52 -4.44
CA ALA A 11 1.22 -1.74 -4.00
C ALA A 11 2.09 -1.34 -5.19
N HIS A 12 2.37 -2.29 -6.08
CA HIS A 12 3.16 -1.98 -7.28
C HIS A 12 2.47 -0.96 -8.17
N LEU A 13 1.16 -1.11 -8.34
CA LEU A 13 0.39 -0.17 -9.14
C LEU A 13 0.44 1.23 -8.54
N MET A 14 0.27 1.32 -7.23
CA MET A 14 0.35 2.60 -6.54
C MET A 14 1.72 3.24 -6.72
N MET A 15 2.77 2.44 -6.60
CA MET A 15 4.12 2.95 -6.77
C MET A 15 4.37 3.43 -8.19
N HIS A 16 3.78 2.74 -9.16
CA HIS A 16 3.89 3.15 -10.55
C HIS A 16 3.14 4.45 -10.82
N GLU A 17 1.95 4.60 -10.26
CA GLU A 17 1.10 5.76 -10.49
C GLU A 17 1.57 7.00 -9.74
N TYR A 18 1.99 6.83 -8.50
CA TYR A 18 2.28 7.95 -7.62
C TYR A 18 3.75 8.11 -7.27
N GLY A 19 4.58 7.13 -7.64
CA GLY A 19 6.01 7.21 -7.38
C GLY A 19 6.31 7.40 -5.89
N PRO A 20 7.11 8.41 -5.54
CA PRO A 20 7.47 8.63 -4.14
C PRO A 20 6.28 9.00 -3.25
N ASP A 21 5.16 9.38 -3.82
CA ASP A 21 3.96 9.74 -3.05
C ASP A 21 3.03 8.55 -2.82
N ALA A 22 3.40 7.37 -3.29
CA ALA A 22 2.51 6.20 -3.19
C ALA A 22 2.14 5.87 -1.75
N GLU A 23 3.09 5.96 -0.85
CA GLU A 23 2.85 5.68 0.56
C GLU A 23 1.83 6.65 1.15
N LEU A 24 2.01 7.93 0.86
CA LEU A 24 1.09 8.95 1.34
C LEU A 24 -0.31 8.76 0.75
N GLU A 25 -0.38 8.46 -0.53
CA GLU A 25 -1.68 8.26 -1.18
C GLU A 25 -2.42 7.06 -0.60
N ALA A 26 -1.71 5.96 -0.35
CA ALA A 26 -2.33 4.79 0.25
C ALA A 26 -2.81 5.08 1.67
N ALA A 27 -2.03 5.84 2.44
CA ALA A 27 -2.44 6.24 3.77
C ALA A 27 -3.70 7.09 3.75
N LYS A 28 -3.83 7.96 2.75
CA LYS A 28 -5.02 8.79 2.60
C LYS A 28 -6.26 7.93 2.32
N TYR A 29 -6.12 6.90 1.50
CA TYR A 29 -7.24 5.98 1.26
C TYR A 29 -7.61 5.21 2.52
N ALA A 30 -6.62 4.80 3.31
CA ALA A 30 -6.89 4.12 4.57
C ALA A 30 -7.68 5.04 5.51
N ASP A 31 -7.27 6.31 5.62
CA ASP A 31 -7.97 7.28 6.43
C ASP A 31 -9.41 7.47 5.95
N LEU A 32 -9.60 7.56 4.64
CA LEU A 32 -10.91 7.74 4.06
C LEU A 32 -11.83 6.57 4.42
N MET A 33 -11.33 5.35 4.28
CA MET A 33 -12.12 4.18 4.60
C MET A 33 -12.44 4.09 6.09
N GLY A 34 -11.47 4.46 6.92
CA GLY A 34 -11.70 4.51 8.36
C GLY A 34 -12.80 5.51 8.71
N GLY A 35 -12.80 6.67 8.06
CA GLY A 35 -13.82 7.69 8.27
C GLY A 35 -15.21 7.25 7.85
N ARG A 36 -15.28 6.33 6.89
CA ARG A 36 -16.56 5.77 6.44
C ARG A 36 -17.02 4.60 7.29
N GLY A 37 -16.18 4.12 8.19
CA GLY A 37 -16.49 2.94 8.97
C GLY A 37 -16.35 1.64 8.20
N ASP A 38 -15.68 1.66 7.05
CA ASP A 38 -15.46 0.47 6.23
C ASP A 38 -14.19 -0.24 6.72
N ARG A 39 -14.38 -1.16 7.67
CA ARG A 39 -13.24 -1.82 8.31
C ARG A 39 -12.45 -2.69 7.35
N ASP A 40 -13.14 -3.39 6.47
CA ASP A 40 -12.46 -4.28 5.52
C ASP A 40 -11.58 -3.47 4.58
N ALA A 41 -12.10 -2.38 4.05
CA ALA A 41 -11.34 -1.52 3.16
C ALA A 41 -10.21 -0.83 3.92
N LEU A 42 -10.46 -0.42 5.17
CA LEU A 42 -9.41 0.17 6.00
C LEU A 42 -8.24 -0.81 6.16
N LEU A 43 -8.54 -2.06 6.49
CA LEU A 43 -7.50 -3.07 6.67
C LEU A 43 -6.75 -3.34 5.37
N THR A 44 -7.48 -3.41 4.26
CA THR A 44 -6.88 -3.63 2.95
C THR A 44 -5.91 -2.51 2.59
N TRP A 45 -6.36 -1.26 2.72
CA TRP A 45 -5.52 -0.11 2.40
C TRP A 45 -4.34 0.03 3.34
N THR A 46 -4.52 -0.34 4.62
CA THR A 46 -3.43 -0.35 5.58
C THR A 46 -2.36 -1.35 5.16
N ARG A 47 -2.78 -2.53 4.70
CA ARG A 47 -1.83 -3.54 4.21
C ARG A 47 -1.09 -3.06 2.97
N ILE A 48 -1.80 -2.41 2.05
CA ILE A 48 -1.19 -1.86 0.84
C ILE A 48 -0.16 -0.79 1.24
N TRP A 49 -0.57 0.12 2.11
CA TRP A 49 0.30 1.18 2.58
C TRP A 49 1.58 0.63 3.22
N ARG A 50 1.43 -0.36 4.09
CA ARG A 50 2.60 -0.95 4.77
C ARG A 50 3.51 -1.67 3.79
N THR A 51 2.94 -2.33 2.81
CA THR A 51 3.72 -3.00 1.77
C THR A 51 4.55 -1.98 0.99
N ILE A 52 3.95 -0.87 0.61
CA ILE A 52 4.66 0.20 -0.09
C ILE A 52 5.79 0.74 0.79
N ALA A 53 5.50 0.97 2.08
CA ALA A 53 6.49 1.50 3.00
C ALA A 53 7.70 0.58 3.09
N VAL A 54 7.45 -0.73 3.19
CA VAL A 54 8.53 -1.71 3.23
C VAL A 54 9.33 -1.69 1.95
N MET A 55 8.65 -1.61 0.81
CA MET A 55 9.33 -1.61 -0.48
C MET A 55 10.18 -0.35 -0.69
N HIS A 56 9.75 0.79 -0.13
CA HIS A 56 10.52 2.02 -0.21
C HIS A 56 11.77 1.98 0.66
N ILE A 57 11.69 1.30 1.80
CA ILE A 57 12.78 1.24 2.76
C ILE A 57 13.75 0.12 2.42
N ALA A 58 13.22 -1.05 2.05
CA ALA A 58 14.02 -2.24 1.83
C ALA A 58 15.00 -2.01 0.71
N PRO A 59 16.28 -2.25 0.96
CA PRO A 59 17.26 -2.17 -0.12
C PRO A 59 16.93 -3.25 -1.12
N VAL A 60 17.03 -2.88 -2.34
CA VAL A 60 16.73 -3.81 -3.37
C VAL A 60 17.98 -4.56 -3.72
N GLY A 61 18.07 -5.57 -3.40
CA GLY A 61 19.10 -6.17 -3.81
C GLY A 61 20.29 -6.33 -3.64
N PRO A 62 20.70 -6.89 -3.93
CA PRO A 62 21.63 -7.06 -3.71
C PRO A 62 22.72 -6.97 -4.09
N LEU A 63 22.86 -6.87 -4.21
CA LEU A 63 23.42 -6.80 -4.44
C LEU A 63 24.18 -7.09 -4.81
N HIS A 64 24.68 -7.05 -4.98
CA HIS A 64 25.34 -7.19 -5.33
C HIS A 64 25.86 -7.67 -5.61
#